data_cd1a0e927fd72974ae66d74fd93d272b
#
_entry.id   cd1a0e927fd72974ae66d74fd93d272b
#
_cell.length_a   1.000
_cell.length_b   1.000
_cell.length_c   1.000
_cell.angle_alpha   90.00
_cell.angle_beta   90.00
_cell.angle_gamma   90.00
#
_symmetry.space_group_name_H-M   'P 1'
#
loop_
_entity.id
_entity.type
_entity.pdbx_description
1 polymer ?
#
loop_
_entity_poly.entity_id
_entity_poly.type
_entity_poly.pdbx_seq_one_letter_code
_entity_poly.pdbx_strand_id
1 'polypeptide(L)'
;AIAAFYERGCRYLQFDDTNWAFLADQTKQEELRAKGIRPEEIAQVCTTIINEALAGKPEDLTVTTHICRGNHASSWLFSGGYEPIAKELFATNYDGFFLEYDSDRAGDFSPLRHWQNNGSKVVLGLVTSKFPELEETEQVKARIEEAQQFVPLENLSISPQCGFASTEEGNRLTEKEQWRKVQLLQEIAREVW
;
A
#
# COMPACT_ATOMS: atom_id res chain seq x y z
N ALA A 1 -17.42 9.48 9.40
CA ALA A 1 -16.13 9.35 10.13
C ALA A 1 -15.17 10.48 9.74
N ILE A 2 -14.88 10.74 8.44
CA ILE A 2 -13.91 11.75 7.94
C ILE A 2 -14.17 13.14 8.58
N ALA A 3 -15.39 13.66 8.49
CA ALA A 3 -15.75 14.96 9.05
C ALA A 3 -15.48 15.05 10.57
N ALA A 4 -15.81 13.99 11.32
CA ALA A 4 -15.59 13.98 12.77
C ALA A 4 -14.11 14.04 13.16
N PHE A 5 -13.22 13.36 12.40
CA PHE A 5 -11.77 13.48 12.61
C PHE A 5 -11.26 14.87 12.24
N TYR A 6 -11.73 15.42 11.12
CA TYR A 6 -11.36 16.75 10.66
C TYR A 6 -11.73 17.84 11.68
N GLU A 7 -12.95 17.80 12.21
CA GLU A 7 -13.45 18.73 13.23
C GLU A 7 -12.61 18.69 14.54
N ARG A 8 -11.92 17.57 14.80
CA ARG A 8 -11.00 17.39 15.93
C ARG A 8 -9.57 17.77 15.62
N GLY A 9 -9.30 18.38 14.45
CA GLY A 9 -7.99 18.87 14.05
C GLY A 9 -7.18 17.90 13.18
N CYS A 10 -7.73 16.73 12.82
CA CYS A 10 -7.06 15.81 11.91
C CYS A 10 -6.88 16.45 10.52
N ARG A 11 -5.69 16.34 9.95
CA ARG A 11 -5.35 16.82 8.59
C ARG A 11 -4.71 15.72 7.74
N TYR A 12 -4.47 14.57 8.30
CA TYR A 12 -4.00 13.38 7.62
C TYR A 12 -4.74 12.16 8.18
N LEU A 13 -5.37 11.41 7.30
CA LEU A 13 -6.11 10.20 7.64
C LEU A 13 -5.70 9.06 6.71
N GLN A 14 -5.35 7.92 7.25
CA GLN A 14 -5.07 6.72 6.46
C GLN A 14 -6.14 5.67 6.70
N PHE A 15 -6.66 5.10 5.63
CA PHE A 15 -7.48 3.89 5.66
C PHE A 15 -6.58 2.67 5.46
N ASP A 16 -6.70 1.70 6.33
CA ASP A 16 -6.04 0.40 6.19
C ASP A 16 -7.05 -0.60 5.61
N ASP A 17 -6.76 -1.13 4.41
CA ASP A 17 -7.73 -1.92 3.65
C ASP A 17 -7.10 -3.24 3.17
N THR A 18 -7.60 -4.36 3.70
CA THR A 18 -7.21 -5.72 3.30
C THR A 18 -8.06 -6.28 2.16
N ASN A 19 -9.21 -5.67 1.83
CA ASN A 19 -10.11 -6.20 0.80
C ASN A 19 -9.47 -6.20 -0.58
N TRP A 20 -8.68 -5.18 -0.90
CA TRP A 20 -7.95 -5.13 -2.16
C TRP A 20 -6.94 -6.28 -2.29
N ALA A 21 -6.22 -6.60 -1.21
CA ALA A 21 -5.29 -7.72 -1.21
C ALA A 21 -6.01 -9.07 -1.33
N PHE A 22 -7.17 -9.23 -0.69
CA PHE A 22 -8.05 -10.39 -0.89
C PHE A 22 -8.49 -10.53 -2.35
N LEU A 23 -8.88 -9.42 -3.00
CA LEU A 23 -9.29 -9.41 -4.41
C LEU A 23 -8.10 -9.60 -5.38
N ALA A 24 -6.87 -9.28 -4.97
CA ALA A 24 -5.66 -9.53 -5.76
C ALA A 24 -5.16 -10.98 -5.67
N ASP A 25 -5.53 -11.71 -4.62
CA ASP A 25 -5.11 -13.10 -4.40
C ASP A 25 -5.83 -14.05 -5.36
N GLN A 26 -5.05 -14.75 -6.21
CA GLN A 26 -5.60 -15.64 -7.23
C GLN A 26 -6.48 -16.75 -6.63
N THR A 27 -6.04 -17.36 -5.52
CA THR A 27 -6.81 -18.41 -4.85
C THR A 27 -8.17 -17.89 -4.40
N LYS A 28 -8.20 -16.66 -3.86
CA LYS A 28 -9.45 -16.03 -3.41
C LYS A 28 -10.36 -15.64 -4.58
N GLN A 29 -9.80 -15.21 -5.69
CA GLN A 29 -10.57 -14.98 -6.90
C GLN A 29 -11.23 -16.27 -7.42
N GLU A 30 -10.49 -17.39 -7.45
CA GLU A 30 -11.00 -18.69 -7.85
C GLU A 30 -12.13 -19.17 -6.92
N GLU A 31 -11.97 -19.00 -5.59
CA GLU A 31 -13.00 -19.30 -4.60
C GLU A 31 -14.29 -18.47 -4.83
N LEU A 32 -14.16 -17.19 -5.15
CA LEU A 32 -15.30 -16.31 -5.45
C LEU A 32 -16.01 -16.75 -6.74
N ARG A 33 -15.25 -16.99 -7.82
CA ARG A 33 -15.80 -17.43 -9.11
C ARG A 33 -16.51 -18.78 -9.00
N ALA A 34 -15.99 -19.72 -8.19
CA ALA A 34 -16.64 -21.00 -7.92
C ALA A 34 -18.01 -20.84 -7.22
N LYS A 35 -18.23 -19.73 -6.52
CA LYS A 35 -19.51 -19.36 -5.90
C LYS A 35 -20.41 -18.50 -6.80
N GLY A 36 -20.02 -18.30 -8.05
CA GLY A 36 -20.74 -17.46 -9.01
C GLY A 36 -20.57 -15.95 -8.78
N ILE A 37 -19.58 -15.55 -7.98
CA ILE A 37 -19.29 -14.14 -7.66
C ILE A 37 -18.13 -13.68 -8.56
N ARG A 38 -18.25 -12.51 -9.15
CA ARG A 38 -17.21 -11.89 -9.98
C ARG A 38 -16.38 -10.91 -9.15
N PRO A 39 -15.07 -11.17 -8.92
CA PRO A 39 -14.20 -10.28 -8.13
C PRO A 39 -14.13 -8.86 -8.69
N GLU A 40 -14.21 -8.72 -10.00
CA GLU A 40 -14.17 -7.44 -10.72
C GLU A 40 -15.36 -6.54 -10.36
N GLU A 41 -16.55 -7.12 -10.17
CA GLU A 41 -17.74 -6.39 -9.74
C GLU A 41 -17.59 -5.89 -8.29
N ILE A 42 -16.99 -6.71 -7.42
CA ILE A 42 -16.72 -6.29 -6.05
C ILE A 42 -15.74 -5.11 -6.06
N ALA A 43 -14.66 -5.18 -6.86
CA ALA A 43 -13.69 -4.10 -6.98
C ALA A 43 -14.35 -2.78 -7.44
N GLN A 44 -15.26 -2.83 -8.43
CA GLN A 44 -16.01 -1.67 -8.90
C GLN A 44 -16.90 -1.07 -7.80
N VAL A 45 -17.57 -1.93 -7.03
CA VAL A 45 -18.41 -1.49 -5.89
C VAL A 45 -17.53 -0.83 -4.82
N CYS A 46 -16.36 -1.40 -4.49
CA CYS A 46 -15.41 -0.81 -3.55
C CYS A 46 -14.98 0.60 -4.02
N THR A 47 -14.58 0.75 -5.29
CA THR A 47 -14.23 2.05 -5.88
C THR A 47 -15.35 3.06 -5.72
N THR A 48 -16.59 2.67 -6.03
CA THR A 48 -17.75 3.55 -5.92
C THR A 48 -17.97 4.02 -4.48
N ILE A 49 -18.01 3.09 -3.52
CA ILE A 49 -18.23 3.39 -2.10
C ILE A 49 -17.13 4.29 -1.54
N ILE A 50 -15.87 4.02 -1.88
CA ILE A 50 -14.71 4.81 -1.46
C ILE A 50 -14.84 6.23 -2.01
N ASN A 51 -15.13 6.40 -3.30
CA ASN A 51 -15.24 7.71 -3.94
C ASN A 51 -16.42 8.50 -3.37
N GLU A 52 -17.55 7.87 -3.09
CA GLU A 52 -18.67 8.51 -2.39
C GLU A 52 -18.28 8.96 -0.97
N ALA A 53 -17.55 8.14 -0.24
CA ALA A 53 -17.06 8.49 1.09
C ALA A 53 -16.07 9.66 1.10
N LEU A 54 -15.27 9.80 0.05
CA LEU A 54 -14.26 10.84 -0.13
C LEU A 54 -14.82 12.13 -0.75
N ALA A 55 -15.98 12.09 -1.42
CA ALA A 55 -16.53 13.20 -2.20
C ALA A 55 -16.72 14.51 -1.41
N GLY A 56 -16.89 14.43 -0.09
CA GLY A 56 -17.06 15.60 0.78
C GLY A 56 -15.86 15.88 1.69
N LYS A 57 -14.68 15.33 1.40
CA LYS A 57 -13.50 15.60 2.23
C LYS A 57 -13.06 17.06 2.06
N PRO A 58 -12.62 17.76 3.14
CA PRO A 58 -12.02 19.07 3.05
C PRO A 58 -10.73 19.05 2.19
N GLU A 59 -10.47 20.16 1.47
CA GLU A 59 -9.30 20.27 0.57
C GLU A 59 -7.95 20.14 1.31
N ASP A 60 -7.88 20.61 2.55
CA ASP A 60 -6.69 20.57 3.40
C ASP A 60 -6.58 19.28 4.23
N LEU A 61 -7.43 18.28 3.98
CA LEU A 61 -7.33 16.94 4.56
C LEU A 61 -6.73 15.97 3.54
N THR A 62 -5.55 15.45 3.84
CA THR A 62 -4.96 14.34 3.08
C THR A 62 -5.57 13.02 3.54
N VAL A 63 -6.10 12.23 2.60
CA VAL A 63 -6.64 10.90 2.88
C VAL A 63 -5.93 9.87 2.00
N THR A 64 -5.23 8.96 2.65
CA THR A 64 -4.47 7.88 1.98
C THR A 64 -5.07 6.53 2.28
N THR A 65 -4.65 5.51 1.53
CA THR A 65 -4.96 4.11 1.83
C THR A 65 -3.70 3.27 1.91
N HIS A 66 -3.69 2.26 2.78
CA HIS A 66 -2.70 1.20 2.82
C HIS A 66 -3.36 -0.11 2.41
N ILE A 67 -2.80 -0.77 1.41
CA ILE A 67 -3.27 -2.07 0.95
C ILE A 67 -2.54 -3.17 1.74
N CYS A 68 -3.09 -3.47 2.92
CA CYS A 68 -2.52 -4.47 3.81
C CYS A 68 -2.78 -5.88 3.30
N ARG A 69 -1.73 -6.71 3.30
CA ARG A 69 -1.83 -8.14 2.93
C ARG A 69 -2.05 -9.06 4.14
N GLY A 70 -2.34 -8.48 5.30
CA GLY A 70 -2.35 -9.15 6.60
C GLY A 70 -0.95 -9.16 7.23
N ASN A 71 -0.85 -8.73 8.47
CA ASN A 71 0.42 -8.64 9.19
C ASN A 71 0.23 -9.19 10.61
N HIS A 72 0.59 -10.46 10.81
CA HIS A 72 0.44 -11.16 12.07
C HIS A 72 1.66 -12.05 12.31
N ALA A 73 2.40 -11.81 13.39
CA ALA A 73 3.55 -12.60 13.83
C ALA A 73 4.54 -12.94 12.68
N SER A 74 4.90 -11.92 11.88
CA SER A 74 5.77 -12.03 10.70
C SER A 74 5.22 -12.89 9.55
N SER A 75 3.91 -13.08 9.48
CA SER A 75 3.22 -13.76 8.38
C SER A 75 2.29 -12.80 7.61
N TRP A 76 1.63 -13.30 6.60
CA TRP A 76 0.63 -12.60 5.80
C TRP A 76 -0.53 -13.55 5.44
N LEU A 77 -1.67 -12.98 5.06
CA LEU A 77 -2.87 -13.73 4.66
C LEU A 77 -3.01 -13.86 3.14
N PHE A 78 -2.62 -12.80 2.39
CA PHE A 78 -2.88 -12.71 0.97
C PHE A 78 -1.60 -12.52 0.17
N SER A 79 -1.54 -13.18 -1.00
CA SER A 79 -0.47 -13.07 -1.98
C SER A 79 -1.03 -12.72 -3.35
N GLY A 80 -0.19 -12.22 -4.24
CA GLY A 80 -0.57 -11.87 -5.61
C GLY A 80 -0.16 -10.45 -5.97
N GLY A 81 0.13 -10.22 -7.26
CA GLY A 81 0.42 -8.89 -7.78
C GLY A 81 -0.83 -8.01 -7.82
N TYR A 82 -0.64 -6.70 -7.98
CA TYR A 82 -1.74 -5.73 -8.00
C TYR A 82 -2.54 -5.71 -9.31
N GLU A 83 -2.07 -6.40 -10.36
CA GLU A 83 -2.69 -6.37 -11.70
C GLU A 83 -4.22 -6.58 -11.70
N PRO A 84 -4.79 -7.55 -10.97
CA PRO A 84 -6.23 -7.81 -11.02
C PRO A 84 -7.10 -6.68 -10.48
N ILE A 85 -6.51 -5.78 -9.67
CA ILE A 85 -7.25 -4.71 -8.96
C ILE A 85 -6.78 -3.31 -9.33
N ALA A 86 -5.63 -3.18 -10.01
CA ALA A 86 -4.93 -1.90 -10.19
C ALA A 86 -5.82 -0.84 -10.86
N LYS A 87 -6.57 -1.20 -11.88
CA LYS A 87 -7.47 -0.28 -12.58
C LYS A 87 -8.51 0.33 -11.64
N GLU A 88 -9.15 -0.48 -10.84
CA GLU A 88 -10.20 -0.06 -9.92
C GLU A 88 -9.63 0.63 -8.68
N LEU A 89 -8.50 0.14 -8.17
CA LEU A 89 -7.79 0.77 -7.05
C LEU A 89 -7.34 2.20 -7.39
N PHE A 90 -6.68 2.39 -8.54
CA PHE A 90 -6.20 3.72 -8.96
C PHE A 90 -7.30 4.64 -9.51
N ALA A 91 -8.53 4.14 -9.67
CA ALA A 91 -9.71 4.95 -9.93
C ALA A 91 -10.36 5.50 -8.64
N THR A 92 -9.83 5.19 -7.47
CA THR A 92 -10.25 5.80 -6.20
C THR A 92 -9.63 7.18 -6.00
N ASN A 93 -10.35 8.07 -5.31
CA ASN A 93 -9.95 9.46 -5.09
C ASN A 93 -9.08 9.65 -3.82
N TYR A 94 -8.22 8.69 -3.50
CA TYR A 94 -7.22 8.85 -2.45
C TYR A 94 -6.11 9.81 -2.88
N ASP A 95 -5.56 10.54 -1.91
CA ASP A 95 -4.39 11.40 -2.12
C ASP A 95 -3.07 10.61 -2.11
N GLY A 96 -3.10 9.33 -1.70
CA GLY A 96 -1.91 8.47 -1.72
C GLY A 96 -2.23 6.99 -1.46
N PHE A 97 -1.39 6.13 -2.02
CA PHE A 97 -1.51 4.68 -2.00
C PHE A 97 -0.24 4.07 -1.41
N PHE A 98 -0.33 3.47 -0.23
CA PHE A 98 0.74 2.68 0.37
C PHE A 98 0.60 1.23 -0.07
N LEU A 99 1.56 0.77 -0.86
CA LEU A 99 1.52 -0.54 -1.52
C LEU A 99 2.68 -1.41 -1.03
N GLU A 100 2.37 -2.62 -0.54
CA GLU A 100 3.39 -3.57 -0.11
C GLU A 100 4.11 -4.19 -1.30
N TYR A 101 5.42 -3.95 -1.41
CA TYR A 101 6.32 -4.46 -2.45
C TYR A 101 7.64 -5.01 -1.89
N ASP A 102 7.62 -5.49 -0.65
CA ASP A 102 8.80 -5.98 0.08
C ASP A 102 9.29 -7.37 -0.34
N SER A 103 8.58 -8.06 -1.21
CA SER A 103 8.94 -9.39 -1.69
C SER A 103 8.22 -9.75 -2.99
N ASP A 104 8.66 -10.84 -3.64
CA ASP A 104 8.12 -11.36 -4.91
C ASP A 104 6.62 -11.69 -4.85
N ARG A 105 6.04 -11.87 -3.65
CA ARG A 105 4.60 -12.08 -3.49
C ARG A 105 3.74 -10.94 -4.02
N ALA A 106 4.29 -9.74 -4.17
CA ALA A 106 3.61 -8.56 -4.67
C ALA A 106 3.66 -8.43 -6.20
N GLY A 107 4.43 -9.28 -6.88
CA GLY A 107 4.67 -9.17 -8.33
C GLY A 107 5.57 -7.98 -8.68
N ASP A 108 5.48 -7.53 -9.91
CA ASP A 108 6.23 -6.40 -10.46
C ASP A 108 5.46 -5.06 -10.36
N PHE A 109 6.07 -3.98 -10.87
CA PHE A 109 5.49 -2.65 -10.88
C PHE A 109 4.62 -2.34 -12.09
N SER A 110 4.42 -3.26 -13.04
CA SER A 110 3.61 -3.01 -14.23
C SER A 110 2.16 -2.56 -13.94
N PRO A 111 1.52 -2.97 -12.81
CA PRO A 111 0.20 -2.48 -12.44
C PRO A 111 0.14 -0.95 -12.19
N LEU A 112 1.27 -0.32 -11.87
CA LEU A 112 1.36 1.14 -11.67
C LEU A 112 1.06 1.94 -12.94
N ARG A 113 1.07 1.32 -14.14
CA ARG A 113 0.63 1.96 -15.38
C ARG A 113 -0.83 2.44 -15.34
N HIS A 114 -1.64 1.91 -14.42
CA HIS A 114 -3.01 2.34 -14.19
C HIS A 114 -3.12 3.57 -13.27
N TRP A 115 -2.01 3.94 -12.59
CA TRP A 115 -1.97 5.16 -11.80
C TRP A 115 -2.14 6.38 -12.70
N GLN A 116 -2.93 7.34 -12.24
CA GLN A 116 -3.21 8.58 -12.97
C GLN A 116 -2.45 9.73 -12.32
N ASN A 117 -1.83 10.56 -13.13
CA ASN A 117 -1.14 11.76 -12.65
C ASN A 117 -2.16 12.84 -12.23
N ASN A 118 -2.84 12.62 -11.14
CA ASN A 118 -3.85 13.50 -10.54
C ASN A 118 -3.35 14.19 -9.25
N GLY A 119 -2.04 14.16 -9.00
CA GLY A 119 -1.40 14.68 -7.78
C GLY A 119 -1.31 13.69 -6.62
N SER A 120 -1.91 12.51 -6.75
CA SER A 120 -1.78 11.47 -5.71
C SER A 120 -0.35 10.92 -5.65
N LYS A 121 0.01 10.35 -4.49
CA LYS A 121 1.33 9.73 -4.26
C LYS A 121 1.22 8.21 -4.29
N VAL A 122 2.28 7.55 -4.76
CA VAL A 122 2.47 6.10 -4.62
C VAL A 122 3.63 5.87 -3.66
N VAL A 123 3.34 5.25 -2.53
CA VAL A 123 4.32 4.93 -1.49
C VAL A 123 4.68 3.46 -1.60
N LEU A 124 5.93 3.21 -1.98
CA LEU A 124 6.46 1.87 -2.19
C LEU A 124 6.92 1.28 -0.86
N GLY A 125 6.22 0.29 -0.36
CA GLY A 125 6.56 -0.47 0.84
C GLY A 125 7.65 -1.50 0.54
N LEU A 126 8.90 -1.05 0.36
CA LEU A 126 10.04 -1.87 -0.08
C LEU A 126 10.81 -2.54 1.05
N VAL A 127 10.65 -2.06 2.28
CA VAL A 127 11.37 -2.56 3.45
C VAL A 127 10.43 -3.41 4.29
N THR A 128 10.77 -4.69 4.47
CA THR A 128 9.90 -5.58 5.24
C THR A 128 9.87 -5.22 6.73
N SER A 129 8.69 -5.25 7.33
CA SER A 129 8.52 -5.14 8.78
C SER A 129 8.42 -6.51 9.47
N LYS A 130 8.68 -7.60 8.76
CA LYS A 130 8.47 -8.97 9.25
C LYS A 130 9.74 -9.60 9.82
N PHE A 131 10.89 -9.20 9.32
CA PHE A 131 12.17 -9.81 9.67
C PHE A 131 13.24 -8.74 9.94
N PRO A 132 14.25 -9.02 10.81
CA PRO A 132 15.23 -8.04 11.27
C PRO A 132 16.30 -7.67 10.24
N GLU A 133 16.52 -8.53 9.22
CA GLU A 133 17.55 -8.31 8.21
C GLU A 133 17.29 -7.00 7.47
N LEU A 134 18.34 -6.20 7.28
CA LEU A 134 18.25 -4.99 6.47
C LEU A 134 18.29 -5.34 4.99
N GLU A 135 17.50 -4.65 4.22
CA GLU A 135 17.55 -4.68 2.77
C GLU A 135 18.84 -4.01 2.26
N GLU A 136 19.36 -4.47 1.14
CA GLU A 136 20.49 -3.86 0.49
C GLU A 136 20.10 -2.54 -0.19
N THR A 137 20.76 -1.44 0.17
CA THR A 137 20.43 -0.08 -0.29
C THR A 137 20.31 0.01 -1.80
N GLU A 138 21.28 -0.56 -2.53
CA GLU A 138 21.29 -0.49 -4.00
C GLU A 138 20.16 -1.31 -4.64
N GLN A 139 19.72 -2.39 -4.01
CA GLN A 139 18.55 -3.15 -4.47
C GLN A 139 17.27 -2.33 -4.27
N VAL A 140 17.11 -1.64 -3.14
CA VAL A 140 15.94 -0.78 -2.91
C VAL A 140 15.91 0.38 -3.91
N LYS A 141 17.06 1.01 -4.18
CA LYS A 141 17.17 2.07 -5.20
C LYS A 141 16.81 1.58 -6.60
N ALA A 142 17.32 0.41 -7.00
CA ALA A 142 16.99 -0.21 -8.29
C ALA A 142 15.48 -0.46 -8.42
N ARG A 143 14.79 -0.87 -7.33
CA ARG A 143 13.34 -1.02 -7.31
C ARG A 143 12.60 0.32 -7.45
N ILE A 144 13.14 1.40 -6.89
CA ILE A 144 12.58 2.74 -7.09
C ILE A 144 12.72 3.17 -8.56
N GLU A 145 13.90 2.95 -9.17
CA GLU A 145 14.14 3.23 -10.59
C GLU A 145 13.21 2.41 -11.53
N GLU A 146 12.95 1.16 -11.19
CA GLU A 146 11.97 0.33 -11.90
C GLU A 146 10.55 0.93 -11.83
N ALA A 147 10.12 1.36 -10.65
CA ALA A 147 8.81 1.99 -10.47
C ALA A 147 8.68 3.33 -11.19
N GLN A 148 9.79 4.08 -11.38
CA GLN A 148 9.82 5.34 -12.11
C GLN A 148 9.44 5.20 -13.60
N GLN A 149 9.50 4.00 -14.15
CA GLN A 149 9.02 3.75 -15.52
C GLN A 149 7.50 3.98 -15.66
N PHE A 150 6.77 3.97 -14.55
CA PHE A 150 5.31 4.10 -14.51
C PHE A 150 4.82 5.36 -13.78
N VAL A 151 5.54 5.79 -12.73
CA VAL A 151 5.15 6.92 -11.88
C VAL A 151 6.33 7.87 -11.74
N PRO A 152 6.18 9.18 -12.03
CA PRO A 152 7.27 10.15 -11.85
C PRO A 152 7.83 10.15 -10.43
N LEU A 153 9.15 10.40 -10.28
CA LEU A 153 9.83 10.35 -8.98
C LEU A 153 9.19 11.28 -7.94
N GLU A 154 8.75 12.46 -8.36
CA GLU A 154 8.06 13.43 -7.50
C GLU A 154 6.74 12.91 -6.93
N ASN A 155 6.15 11.86 -7.53
CA ASN A 155 4.94 11.21 -7.05
C ASN A 155 5.22 9.89 -6.32
N LEU A 156 6.48 9.43 -6.29
CA LEU A 156 6.91 8.26 -5.52
C LEU A 156 7.37 8.65 -4.10
N SER A 157 7.27 7.71 -3.21
CA SER A 157 7.85 7.75 -1.86
C SER A 157 8.15 6.32 -1.41
N ILE A 158 8.89 6.14 -0.31
CA ILE A 158 9.19 4.82 0.24
C ILE A 158 8.71 4.69 1.68
N SER A 159 8.39 3.47 2.09
CA SER A 159 7.98 3.14 3.46
C SER A 159 8.36 1.69 3.82
N PRO A 160 8.24 1.31 5.11
CA PRO A 160 8.07 -0.10 5.44
C PRO A 160 6.82 -0.65 4.76
N GLN A 161 6.77 -1.98 4.53
CA GLN A 161 5.62 -2.57 3.85
C GLN A 161 4.33 -2.50 4.69
N CYS A 162 4.45 -2.52 6.02
CA CYS A 162 3.34 -2.41 6.98
C CYS A 162 3.87 -1.90 8.33
N GLY A 163 3.03 -1.89 9.38
CA GLY A 163 3.47 -1.68 10.75
C GLY A 163 4.40 -2.77 11.27
N PHE A 164 5.27 -2.43 12.22
CA PHE A 164 6.23 -3.39 12.82
C PHE A 164 5.60 -4.28 13.89
N ALA A 165 4.44 -3.90 14.41
CA ALA A 165 3.69 -4.65 15.42
C ALA A 165 2.19 -4.39 15.23
N SER A 166 1.56 -5.02 14.25
CA SER A 166 0.13 -4.81 13.93
C SER A 166 -0.81 -5.51 14.91
N THR A 167 -0.29 -6.46 15.69
CA THR A 167 -1.01 -7.18 16.75
C THR A 167 -0.16 -7.23 18.03
N GLU A 168 -0.74 -7.70 19.15
CA GLU A 168 -0.05 -7.79 20.44
C GLU A 168 1.16 -8.74 20.41
N GLU A 169 1.16 -9.74 19.52
CA GLU A 169 2.29 -10.66 19.34
C GLU A 169 3.50 -9.98 18.67
N GLY A 170 3.26 -8.89 17.93
CA GLY A 170 4.29 -8.20 17.16
C GLY A 170 4.87 -9.05 16.03
N ASN A 171 6.02 -8.62 15.51
CA ASN A 171 6.79 -9.31 14.48
C ASN A 171 8.13 -9.80 15.06
N ARG A 172 8.85 -10.65 14.29
CA ARG A 172 10.12 -11.27 14.69
C ARG A 172 11.30 -10.30 14.59
N LEU A 173 11.14 -9.10 15.13
CA LEU A 173 12.21 -8.10 15.21
C LEU A 173 12.05 -7.28 16.49
N THR A 174 13.17 -6.80 17.00
CA THR A 174 13.23 -5.94 18.16
C THR A 174 12.96 -4.48 17.78
N GLU A 175 12.66 -3.63 18.77
CA GLU A 175 12.56 -2.19 18.57
C GLU A 175 13.85 -1.59 17.97
N LYS A 176 15.02 -2.07 18.37
CA LYS A 176 16.31 -1.61 17.81
C LYS A 176 16.42 -1.93 16.31
N GLU A 177 15.96 -3.10 15.88
CA GLU A 177 15.95 -3.50 14.48
C GLU A 177 14.93 -2.71 13.68
N GLN A 178 13.76 -2.43 14.25
CA GLN A 178 12.79 -1.48 13.66
C GLN A 178 13.44 -0.13 13.37
N TRP A 179 14.12 0.47 14.35
CA TRP A 179 14.77 1.78 14.18
C TRP A 179 15.89 1.76 13.13
N ARG A 180 16.62 0.65 13.00
CA ARG A 180 17.62 0.48 11.94
C ARG A 180 16.96 0.46 10.54
N LYS A 181 15.81 -0.17 10.38
CA LYS A 181 15.05 -0.15 9.12
C LYS A 181 14.49 1.26 8.81
N VAL A 182 13.99 1.97 9.80
CA VAL A 182 13.57 3.37 9.63
C VAL A 182 14.75 4.26 9.22
N GLN A 183 15.92 4.05 9.82
CA GLN A 183 17.15 4.77 9.45
C GLN A 183 17.55 4.46 8.00
N LEU A 184 17.55 3.21 7.58
CA LEU A 184 17.82 2.80 6.21
C LEU A 184 16.90 3.53 5.22
N LEU A 185 15.60 3.58 5.48
CA LEU A 185 14.64 4.32 4.66
C LEU A 185 14.96 5.81 4.57
N GLN A 186 15.35 6.43 5.69
CA GLN A 186 15.74 7.86 5.70
C GLN A 186 17.01 8.12 4.90
N GLU A 187 18.00 7.22 4.96
CA GLU A 187 19.25 7.32 4.21
C GLU A 187 18.95 7.22 2.71
N ILE A 188 18.21 6.20 2.30
CA ILE A 188 17.78 6.03 0.89
C ILE A 188 16.99 7.25 0.40
N ALA A 189 16.03 7.74 1.20
CA ALA A 189 15.24 8.88 0.80
C ALA A 189 16.09 10.14 0.56
N ARG A 190 17.12 10.39 1.36
CA ARG A 190 18.03 11.54 1.18
C ARG A 190 18.93 11.43 -0.05
N GLU A 191 19.16 10.20 -0.52
CA GLU A 191 20.01 9.94 -1.70
C GLU A 191 19.22 9.97 -3.00
N VAL A 192 17.90 9.73 -2.93
CA VAL A 192 17.03 9.60 -4.11
C VAL A 192 16.22 10.88 -4.35
N TRP A 193 15.74 11.57 -3.29
CA TRP A 193 14.97 12.82 -3.34
C TRP A 193 15.73 13.98 -2.71
#